data_dc994b5b5234e326d4c0aef900a5a05c
#
_entry.id   dc994b5b5234e326d4c0aef900a5a05c
#
_cell.length_a   1.000
_cell.length_b   1.000
_cell.length_c   1.000
_cell.angle_alpha   90.00
_cell.angle_beta   90.00
_cell.angle_gamma   90.00
#
_symmetry.space_group_name_H-M   'P 1'
#
loop_
_entity.id
_entity.type
_entity.pdbx_description
1 polymer ?
#
loop_
_entity_poly.entity_id
_entity_poly.type
_entity_poly.pdbx_seq_one_letter_code
_entity_poly.pdbx_strand_id
1 'polypeptide(L)'
;MKKLTYLFLLASVSFLSCEKEGIEGPNLNDLFGELNIIEEFQIVNDSASFNTESAYFTAKFSKIVDWKISITGVSSGAQKVILGKSNEINATNSLWRGEVTTLPFFKEENCSVLLTFPSHNDTIYRSYMINTAKTYGNGSELVVSDFENGFNPNFTNFFQSTCLKKIETGSAGQSDRYLVQEGTCDWDWLIGYIDYPANHWYQQGTLNANPENVYFNIMINGDSTLSPTNEANSLFKLEFYED
;
A
#
# COMPACT_ATOMS: atom_id res chain seq x y z
N MET A 1 20.39 -60.71 35.97
CA MET A 1 20.77 -60.36 34.59
C MET A 1 19.65 -60.56 33.58
N LYS A 2 18.91 -61.66 33.59
CA LYS A 2 17.83 -61.94 32.60
C LYS A 2 16.68 -60.88 32.61
N LYS A 3 16.35 -60.28 33.75
CA LYS A 3 15.25 -59.26 33.82
C LYS A 3 15.65 -57.88 33.19
N LEU A 4 16.93 -57.54 33.19
CA LEU A 4 17.43 -56.31 32.60
C LEU A 4 17.42 -56.35 31.07
N THR A 5 17.67 -57.55 30.50
CA THR A 5 17.67 -57.78 29.04
C THR A 5 16.27 -57.65 28.44
N TYR A 6 15.22 -58.06 29.17
CA TYR A 6 13.83 -57.88 28.73
C TYR A 6 13.38 -56.42 28.76
N LEU A 7 13.88 -55.63 29.72
CA LEU A 7 13.57 -54.23 29.80
C LEU A 7 14.19 -53.43 28.61
N PHE A 8 15.39 -53.79 28.20
CA PHE A 8 16.04 -53.21 27.04
C PHE A 8 15.37 -53.61 25.73
N LEU A 9 14.87 -54.84 25.62
CA LEU A 9 14.16 -55.31 24.43
C LEU A 9 12.78 -54.64 24.31
N LEU A 10 12.09 -54.33 25.41
CA LEU A 10 10.81 -53.62 25.41
C LEU A 10 10.98 -52.14 25.06
N ALA A 11 12.08 -51.50 25.50
CA ALA A 11 12.37 -50.12 25.20
C ALA A 11 12.75 -49.89 23.70
N SER A 12 13.37 -50.88 23.05
CA SER A 12 13.74 -50.75 21.63
C SER A 12 12.55 -50.88 20.66
N VAL A 13 11.43 -51.45 21.07
CA VAL A 13 10.22 -51.54 20.23
C VAL A 13 9.40 -50.23 20.25
N SER A 14 9.59 -49.38 21.27
CA SER A 14 8.86 -48.12 21.40
C SER A 14 9.36 -47.05 20.43
N PHE A 15 10.51 -47.19 19.79
CA PHE A 15 11.04 -46.26 18.81
C PHE A 15 10.64 -46.57 17.35
N LEU A 16 9.86 -47.60 17.11
CA LEU A 16 9.24 -47.88 15.80
C LEU A 16 7.86 -47.20 15.69
N SER A 17 7.69 -46.05 16.36
CA SER A 17 6.47 -45.30 16.32
C SER A 17 6.43 -44.45 15.07
N CYS A 18 5.55 -44.82 14.18
CA CYS A 18 4.84 -44.00 13.20
C CYS A 18 5.69 -42.85 12.60
N GLU A 19 6.30 -43.11 11.48
CA GLU A 19 6.30 -42.10 10.45
C GLU A 19 4.83 -41.71 10.21
N LYS A 20 4.45 -40.57 10.61
CA LYS A 20 3.19 -39.93 10.24
C LYS A 20 3.30 -39.71 8.75
N GLU A 21 2.89 -40.68 7.95
CA GLU A 21 2.60 -40.44 6.55
C GLU A 21 1.60 -39.27 6.58
N GLY A 22 2.09 -38.08 6.29
CA GLY A 22 1.20 -36.97 6.05
C GLY A 22 0.22 -37.47 5.01
N ILE A 23 -1.07 -37.43 5.31
CA ILE A 23 -2.09 -37.64 4.29
C ILE A 23 -1.91 -36.42 3.38
N GLU A 24 -0.99 -36.50 2.43
CA GLU A 24 -0.94 -35.62 1.32
C GLU A 24 -2.24 -35.84 0.57
N GLY A 25 -3.16 -34.89 0.70
CA GLY A 25 -4.36 -34.88 -0.13
C GLY A 25 -3.94 -34.94 -1.60
N PRO A 26 -4.82 -35.33 -2.51
CA PRO A 26 -4.50 -35.39 -3.92
C PRO A 26 -3.92 -34.06 -4.35
N ASN A 27 -2.79 -34.12 -5.05
CA ASN A 27 -2.14 -32.91 -5.57
C ASN A 27 -3.17 -32.16 -6.41
N LEU A 28 -3.36 -30.86 -6.12
CA LEU A 28 -4.30 -30.02 -6.84
C LEU A 28 -4.02 -30.03 -8.36
N ASN A 29 -2.77 -30.19 -8.75
CA ASN A 29 -2.39 -30.34 -10.16
C ASN A 29 -2.92 -31.62 -10.79
N ASP A 30 -3.02 -32.72 -10.03
CA ASP A 30 -3.57 -33.99 -10.53
C ASP A 30 -5.09 -33.90 -10.74
N LEU A 31 -5.76 -33.03 -9.95
CA LEU A 31 -7.21 -32.84 -10.05
C LEU A 31 -7.58 -31.75 -11.09
N PHE A 32 -6.79 -30.70 -11.21
CA PHE A 32 -7.12 -29.51 -12.01
C PHE A 32 -6.16 -29.26 -13.17
N GLY A 33 -5.19 -30.15 -13.38
CA GLY A 33 -4.11 -29.99 -14.37
C GLY A 33 -3.07 -28.94 -13.97
N GLU A 34 -1.96 -28.92 -14.67
CA GLU A 34 -0.92 -27.91 -14.48
C GLU A 34 -1.39 -26.52 -14.95
N LEU A 35 -0.90 -25.48 -14.29
CA LEU A 35 -1.06 -24.12 -14.78
C LEU A 35 -0.07 -23.90 -15.94
N ASN A 36 -0.60 -23.69 -17.14
CA ASN A 36 0.20 -23.30 -18.29
C ASN A 36 -0.14 -21.88 -18.69
N ILE A 37 0.89 -21.09 -19.01
CA ILE A 37 0.75 -19.76 -19.58
C ILE A 37 0.60 -19.93 -21.08
N ILE A 38 -0.59 -19.62 -21.60
CA ILE A 38 -0.92 -19.73 -23.04
C ILE A 38 -0.45 -18.50 -23.80
N GLU A 39 -0.69 -17.32 -23.20
CA GLU A 39 -0.17 -16.04 -23.69
C GLU A 39 0.63 -15.39 -22.56
N GLU A 40 1.85 -14.98 -22.89
CA GLU A 40 2.76 -14.39 -21.91
C GLU A 40 2.21 -13.13 -21.27
N PHE A 41 2.59 -12.89 -20.02
CA PHE A 41 2.30 -11.67 -19.32
C PHE A 41 2.99 -10.48 -19.99
N GLN A 42 2.22 -9.52 -20.48
CA GLN A 42 2.68 -8.31 -21.13
C GLN A 42 2.08 -7.07 -20.47
N ILE A 43 2.78 -5.97 -20.57
CA ILE A 43 2.26 -4.64 -20.25
C ILE A 43 1.96 -3.97 -21.58
N VAL A 44 0.73 -3.52 -21.74
CA VAL A 44 0.36 -2.78 -22.95
C VAL A 44 0.80 -1.33 -22.76
N ASN A 45 1.70 -0.90 -23.63
CA ASN A 45 2.55 0.28 -23.55
C ASN A 45 3.63 0.14 -22.45
N ASP A 46 4.88 0.38 -22.81
CA ASP A 46 6.02 0.26 -21.89
C ASP A 46 6.13 1.45 -20.92
N SER A 47 5.31 2.46 -21.11
CA SER A 47 5.28 3.66 -20.30
C SER A 47 3.95 4.41 -20.43
N ALA A 48 3.63 5.27 -19.45
CA ALA A 48 2.48 6.17 -19.52
C ALA A 48 2.71 7.49 -18.79
N SER A 49 1.95 8.50 -19.27
CA SER A 49 1.70 9.75 -18.58
C SER A 49 0.30 9.69 -17.96
N PHE A 50 0.22 9.36 -16.67
CA PHE A 50 -1.03 9.01 -16.01
C PHE A 50 -2.05 10.15 -15.86
N ASN A 51 -1.72 11.35 -16.29
CA ASN A 51 -2.70 12.44 -16.36
C ASN A 51 -3.62 12.31 -17.59
N THR A 52 -3.17 11.59 -18.64
CA THR A 52 -3.89 11.45 -19.90
C THR A 52 -4.02 10.02 -20.38
N GLU A 53 -3.22 9.12 -19.84
CA GLU A 53 -3.09 7.73 -20.26
C GLU A 53 -3.38 6.77 -19.12
N SER A 54 -3.51 5.51 -19.47
CA SER A 54 -3.61 4.39 -18.50
C SER A 54 -2.79 3.21 -19.02
N ALA A 55 -2.35 2.37 -18.10
CA ALA A 55 -1.74 1.09 -18.42
C ALA A 55 -2.74 -0.04 -18.15
N TYR A 56 -2.56 -1.15 -18.82
CA TYR A 56 -3.20 -2.42 -18.46
C TYR A 56 -2.29 -3.58 -18.84
N PHE A 57 -2.62 -4.72 -18.33
CA PHE A 57 -1.81 -5.93 -18.49
C PHE A 57 -2.59 -6.98 -19.26
N THR A 58 -1.87 -7.87 -19.92
CA THR A 58 -2.45 -9.00 -20.63
C THR A 58 -1.72 -10.30 -20.30
N ALA A 59 -2.46 -11.36 -20.15
CA ALA A 59 -1.96 -12.74 -20.06
C ALA A 59 -3.11 -13.71 -20.28
N LYS A 60 -2.81 -14.97 -20.67
CA LYS A 60 -3.81 -16.01 -20.76
C LYS A 60 -3.30 -17.32 -20.17
N PHE A 61 -4.16 -17.98 -19.44
CA PHE A 61 -3.85 -19.18 -18.67
C PHE A 61 -4.70 -20.35 -19.13
N SER A 62 -4.20 -21.57 -18.94
CA SER A 62 -4.91 -22.81 -19.29
C SER A 62 -6.15 -23.07 -18.44
N LYS A 63 -6.25 -22.41 -17.26
CA LYS A 63 -7.37 -22.56 -16.31
C LYS A 63 -7.61 -21.26 -15.56
N ILE A 64 -8.76 -21.17 -14.90
CA ILE A 64 -9.05 -20.07 -13.96
C ILE A 64 -8.10 -20.20 -12.77
N VAL A 65 -7.40 -19.13 -12.45
CA VAL A 65 -6.42 -19.03 -11.36
C VAL A 65 -6.56 -17.71 -10.64
N ASP A 66 -6.29 -17.72 -9.33
CA ASP A 66 -6.11 -16.47 -8.59
C ASP A 66 -4.75 -15.88 -8.94
N TRP A 67 -4.72 -14.61 -9.31
CA TRP A 67 -3.51 -13.90 -9.68
C TRP A 67 -3.41 -12.54 -8.98
N LYS A 68 -2.17 -12.09 -8.84
CA LYS A 68 -1.83 -10.82 -8.20
C LYS A 68 -0.78 -10.12 -9.04
N ILE A 69 -1.06 -8.88 -9.45
CA ILE A 69 -0.09 -7.96 -10.03
C ILE A 69 0.33 -6.98 -8.93
N SER A 70 1.62 -6.92 -8.65
CA SER A 70 2.22 -5.96 -7.73
C SER A 70 3.13 -5.02 -8.50
N ILE A 71 2.87 -3.73 -8.42
CA ILE A 71 3.65 -2.67 -9.06
C ILE A 71 4.31 -1.89 -7.95
N THR A 72 5.64 -1.74 -8.01
CA THR A 72 6.42 -1.02 -6.99
C THR A 72 7.30 0.02 -7.65
N GLY A 73 7.15 1.28 -7.25
CA GLY A 73 8.02 2.37 -7.66
C GLY A 73 9.43 2.18 -7.10
N VAL A 74 10.44 2.27 -7.95
CA VAL A 74 11.84 2.01 -7.55
C VAL A 74 12.37 3.11 -6.64
N SER A 75 12.01 4.36 -6.88
CA SER A 75 12.49 5.50 -6.12
C SER A 75 11.53 5.93 -5.01
N SER A 76 10.24 5.84 -5.24
CA SER A 76 9.23 6.26 -4.26
C SER A 76 8.91 5.17 -3.23
N GLY A 77 9.02 3.90 -3.60
CA GLY A 77 8.49 2.79 -2.82
C GLY A 77 6.96 2.67 -2.89
N ALA A 78 6.30 3.48 -3.71
CA ALA A 78 4.86 3.43 -3.95
C ALA A 78 4.42 2.04 -4.41
N GLN A 79 3.26 1.61 -3.99
CA GLN A 79 2.76 0.28 -4.36
C GLN A 79 1.33 0.33 -4.91
N LYS A 80 1.13 -0.40 -6.01
CA LYS A 80 -0.19 -0.76 -6.52
C LYS A 80 -0.33 -2.27 -6.55
N VAL A 81 -1.44 -2.77 -6.02
CA VAL A 81 -1.81 -4.17 -6.08
C VAL A 81 -3.12 -4.31 -6.84
N ILE A 82 -3.12 -5.20 -7.83
CA ILE A 82 -4.31 -5.59 -8.59
C ILE A 82 -4.49 -7.09 -8.37
N LEU A 83 -5.67 -7.46 -7.94
CA LEU A 83 -6.03 -8.86 -7.67
C LEU A 83 -7.10 -9.30 -8.64
N GLY A 84 -7.04 -10.54 -9.07
CA GLY A 84 -8.09 -11.12 -9.88
C GLY A 84 -8.14 -12.65 -9.80
N LYS A 85 -9.23 -13.18 -10.35
CA LYS A 85 -9.47 -14.61 -10.49
C LYS A 85 -10.09 -14.87 -11.86
N SER A 86 -9.28 -15.34 -12.79
CA SER A 86 -9.68 -15.58 -14.17
C SER A 86 -8.66 -16.46 -14.89
N ASN A 87 -8.97 -16.90 -16.09
CA ASN A 87 -8.02 -17.51 -17.00
C ASN A 87 -7.41 -16.48 -17.99
N GLU A 88 -7.75 -15.20 -17.85
CA GLU A 88 -7.26 -14.12 -18.69
C GLU A 88 -7.11 -12.83 -17.89
N ILE A 89 -6.00 -12.15 -18.12
CA ILE A 89 -5.75 -10.76 -17.69
C ILE A 89 -5.91 -9.88 -18.93
N ASN A 90 -6.72 -8.83 -18.81
CA ASN A 90 -7.01 -7.91 -19.90
C ASN A 90 -7.34 -6.49 -19.39
N ALA A 91 -7.63 -5.56 -20.28
CA ALA A 91 -7.93 -4.17 -19.94
C ALA A 91 -9.11 -4.00 -18.95
N THR A 92 -10.05 -4.95 -18.92
CA THR A 92 -11.23 -4.84 -18.06
C THR A 92 -10.92 -5.13 -16.58
N ASN A 93 -9.98 -6.06 -16.33
CA ASN A 93 -9.67 -6.54 -14.97
C ASN A 93 -8.30 -6.11 -14.45
N SER A 94 -7.49 -5.42 -15.27
CA SER A 94 -6.13 -5.03 -14.89
C SER A 94 -5.81 -3.56 -15.17
N LEU A 95 -6.82 -2.73 -15.43
CA LEU A 95 -6.61 -1.31 -15.72
C LEU A 95 -5.98 -0.58 -14.54
N TRP A 96 -4.91 0.16 -14.82
CA TRP A 96 -4.21 1.02 -13.90
C TRP A 96 -4.09 2.45 -14.43
N ARG A 97 -4.51 3.41 -13.63
CA ARG A 97 -4.49 4.84 -13.95
C ARG A 97 -3.51 5.63 -13.08
N GLY A 98 -2.46 4.99 -12.59
CA GLY A 98 -1.43 5.61 -11.77
C GLY A 98 -1.76 5.72 -10.27
N GLU A 99 -2.93 5.24 -9.85
CA GLU A 99 -3.30 5.23 -8.44
C GLU A 99 -2.51 4.20 -7.64
N VAL A 100 -2.34 4.46 -6.34
CA VAL A 100 -1.65 3.57 -5.39
C VAL A 100 -2.64 2.74 -4.57
N THR A 101 -2.18 1.61 -4.08
CA THR A 101 -2.85 0.84 -3.01
C THR A 101 -2.27 1.21 -1.64
N THR A 102 -0.97 1.51 -1.62
CA THR A 102 -0.24 1.85 -0.40
C THR A 102 0.68 3.04 -0.69
N LEU A 103 0.58 4.07 0.13
CA LEU A 103 1.45 5.24 0.07
C LEU A 103 2.93 4.88 0.27
N PRO A 104 3.84 5.70 -0.26
CA PRO A 104 3.67 7.00 -0.90
C PRO A 104 3.07 6.92 -2.31
N PHE A 105 2.89 8.06 -2.98
CA PHE A 105 2.47 8.11 -4.37
C PHE A 105 3.63 7.79 -5.31
N PHE A 106 3.28 7.26 -6.50
CA PHE A 106 4.24 7.12 -7.58
C PHE A 106 4.77 8.48 -8.04
N LYS A 107 6.01 8.51 -8.45
CA LYS A 107 6.69 9.63 -9.07
C LYS A 107 6.93 9.32 -10.56
N GLU A 108 7.59 10.23 -11.26
CA GLU A 108 8.21 9.95 -12.54
C GLU A 108 9.40 9.03 -12.31
N GLU A 109 9.20 7.72 -12.56
CA GLU A 109 10.14 6.69 -12.14
C GLU A 109 9.94 5.36 -12.87
N ASN A 110 10.96 4.51 -12.81
CA ASN A 110 10.82 3.11 -13.17
C ASN A 110 10.07 2.34 -12.07
N CYS A 111 9.23 1.43 -12.49
CA CYS A 111 8.51 0.51 -11.61
C CYS A 111 8.89 -0.94 -11.89
N SER A 112 8.97 -1.72 -10.84
CA SER A 112 8.99 -3.18 -10.92
C SER A 112 7.56 -3.69 -10.95
N VAL A 113 7.25 -4.54 -11.91
CA VAL A 113 5.93 -5.17 -12.05
C VAL A 113 6.07 -6.67 -11.89
N LEU A 114 5.31 -7.23 -10.98
CA LEU A 114 5.38 -8.62 -10.57
C LEU A 114 4.02 -9.28 -10.69
N LEU A 115 3.90 -10.31 -11.55
CA LEU A 115 2.75 -11.20 -11.56
C LEU A 115 3.07 -12.43 -10.73
N THR A 116 2.21 -12.74 -9.77
CA THR A 116 2.30 -13.93 -8.91
C THR A 116 0.98 -14.66 -8.85
N PHE A 117 1.05 -15.94 -8.49
CA PHE A 117 -0.11 -16.81 -8.33
C PHE A 117 -0.10 -17.39 -6.91
N PRO A 118 -1.06 -17.03 -6.03
CA PRO A 118 -1.08 -17.48 -4.64
C PRO A 118 -1.00 -19.00 -4.45
N SER A 119 -1.50 -19.76 -5.43
CA SER A 119 -1.51 -21.24 -5.41
C SER A 119 -0.36 -21.89 -6.18
N HIS A 120 0.56 -21.11 -6.74
CA HIS A 120 1.68 -21.59 -7.56
C HIS A 120 2.93 -20.76 -7.26
N ASN A 121 4.10 -21.35 -7.42
CA ASN A 121 5.37 -20.68 -7.15
C ASN A 121 5.89 -19.84 -8.34
N ASP A 122 5.13 -19.77 -9.42
CA ASP A 122 5.54 -19.04 -10.60
C ASP A 122 5.45 -17.52 -10.35
N THR A 123 6.47 -16.83 -10.84
CA THR A 123 6.61 -15.40 -10.69
C THR A 123 7.16 -14.80 -11.98
N ILE A 124 6.47 -13.81 -12.53
CA ILE A 124 6.87 -13.16 -13.77
C ILE A 124 7.16 -11.68 -13.51
N TYR A 125 8.34 -11.25 -13.94
CA TYR A 125 8.83 -9.90 -13.76
C TYR A 125 8.74 -9.10 -15.06
N ARG A 126 8.36 -7.84 -14.95
CA ARG A 126 8.41 -6.82 -16.01
C ARG A 126 8.87 -5.49 -15.39
N SER A 127 9.28 -4.57 -16.23
CA SER A 127 9.55 -3.19 -15.84
C SER A 127 8.58 -2.26 -16.56
N TYR A 128 8.30 -1.13 -15.96
CA TYR A 128 7.40 -0.12 -16.52
C TYR A 128 7.90 1.27 -16.16
N MET A 129 7.82 2.22 -17.10
CA MET A 129 8.23 3.61 -16.85
C MET A 129 7.00 4.49 -16.67
N ILE A 130 6.98 5.25 -15.60
CA ILE A 130 6.04 6.35 -15.41
C ILE A 130 6.71 7.61 -15.95
N ASN A 131 6.23 8.12 -17.08
CA ASN A 131 6.74 9.34 -17.69
C ASN A 131 6.22 10.59 -16.98
N THR A 132 4.97 10.53 -16.51
CA THR A 132 4.36 11.57 -15.69
C THR A 132 3.49 10.89 -14.66
N ALA A 133 3.78 11.12 -13.41
CA ALA A 133 2.98 10.60 -12.30
C ALA A 133 1.56 11.17 -12.33
N LYS A 134 0.62 10.38 -11.80
CA LYS A 134 -0.74 10.84 -11.62
C LYS A 134 -0.76 12.05 -10.71
N THR A 135 -1.33 13.13 -11.20
CA THR A 135 -1.68 14.27 -10.38
C THR A 135 -3.04 13.95 -9.74
N TYR A 136 -3.08 13.95 -8.43
CA TYR A 136 -4.34 13.79 -7.69
C TYR A 136 -4.98 15.17 -7.63
N GLY A 137 -5.42 15.63 -8.76
CA GLY A 137 -5.96 16.92 -8.99
C GLY A 137 -6.07 17.23 -10.45
N ASN A 138 -7.19 17.79 -10.83
CA ASN A 138 -7.44 18.23 -12.19
C ASN A 138 -7.51 19.76 -12.29
N GLY A 139 -6.86 20.46 -11.34
CA GLY A 139 -6.93 21.92 -11.25
C GLY A 139 -8.19 22.46 -10.57
N SER A 140 -9.11 21.58 -10.16
CA SER A 140 -10.27 21.90 -9.32
C SER A 140 -10.09 21.42 -7.87
N GLU A 141 -8.91 20.98 -7.53
CA GLU A 141 -8.59 20.52 -6.19
C GLU A 141 -8.31 21.68 -5.27
N LEU A 142 -8.80 21.48 -4.09
CA LEU A 142 -8.47 22.32 -2.98
C LEU A 142 -7.25 21.75 -2.27
N VAL A 143 -6.10 22.37 -2.48
CA VAL A 143 -4.93 22.08 -1.66
C VAL A 143 -5.15 22.69 -0.30
N VAL A 144 -5.39 21.83 0.69
CA VAL A 144 -5.61 22.26 2.07
C VAL A 144 -4.33 22.81 2.65
N SER A 145 -3.26 22.06 2.57
CA SER A 145 -1.92 22.47 2.99
C SER A 145 -0.87 21.55 2.36
N ASP A 146 0.03 22.14 1.59
CA ASP A 146 1.21 21.50 1.02
C ASP A 146 2.49 21.86 1.77
N PHE A 147 2.41 22.86 2.65
CA PHE A 147 3.52 23.43 3.42
C PHE A 147 4.63 24.08 2.59
N GLU A 148 4.51 24.13 1.26
CA GLU A 148 5.54 24.69 0.38
C GLU A 148 5.86 26.14 0.67
N ASN A 149 4.85 26.90 1.08
CA ASN A 149 4.94 28.30 1.46
C ASN A 149 4.87 28.52 2.99
N GLY A 150 5.07 27.46 3.77
CA GLY A 150 4.93 27.53 5.22
C GLY A 150 3.50 27.24 5.71
N PHE A 151 3.17 27.68 6.89
CA PHE A 151 1.80 27.61 7.39
C PHE A 151 0.92 28.63 6.70
N ASN A 152 -0.24 28.20 6.24
CA ASN A 152 -1.23 29.12 5.69
C ASN A 152 -1.71 30.07 6.80
N PRO A 153 -1.58 31.40 6.61
CA PRO A 153 -1.94 32.37 7.65
C PRO A 153 -3.45 32.44 7.94
N ASN A 154 -4.27 31.86 7.06
CA ASN A 154 -5.73 31.79 7.26
C ASN A 154 -6.15 30.62 8.17
N PHE A 155 -5.23 29.73 8.51
CA PHE A 155 -5.52 28.58 9.35
C PHE A 155 -5.08 28.87 10.78
N THR A 156 -5.93 28.55 11.73
CA THR A 156 -5.53 28.56 13.14
C THR A 156 -4.76 27.30 13.44
N ASN A 157 -3.77 27.43 14.30
CA ASN A 157 -3.03 26.28 14.77
C ASN A 157 -2.63 26.46 16.23
N PHE A 158 -2.62 25.37 16.94
CA PHE A 158 -2.11 25.28 18.28
C PHE A 158 -1.13 24.13 18.35
N PHE A 159 -0.02 24.33 19.02
CA PHE A 159 0.94 23.30 19.36
C PHE A 159 1.48 23.58 20.75
N GLN A 160 1.67 22.52 21.52
CA GLN A 160 2.30 22.67 22.82
C GLN A 160 3.71 23.27 22.67
N SER A 161 4.09 24.14 23.57
CA SER A 161 5.37 24.88 23.48
C SER A 161 6.59 23.98 23.59
N THR A 162 6.44 22.84 24.25
CA THR A 162 7.49 21.83 24.44
C THR A 162 7.63 20.86 23.28
N CYS A 163 6.63 20.84 22.37
CA CYS A 163 6.69 20.03 21.16
C CYS A 163 7.33 20.81 20.01
N LEU A 164 8.25 20.15 19.32
CA LEU A 164 8.83 20.72 18.13
C LEU A 164 7.79 20.70 16.99
N LYS A 165 7.60 21.88 16.40
CA LYS A 165 6.84 22.08 15.17
C LYS A 165 7.71 22.83 14.17
N LYS A 166 8.00 22.22 13.04
CA LYS A 166 8.79 22.85 11.99
C LYS A 166 8.35 22.36 10.61
N ILE A 167 8.63 23.17 9.61
CA ILE A 167 8.53 22.75 8.22
C ILE A 167 9.94 22.42 7.75
N GLU A 168 10.14 21.20 7.31
CA GLU A 168 11.42 20.73 6.78
C GLU A 168 11.33 20.54 5.27
N THR A 169 12.51 20.54 4.63
CA THR A 169 12.68 20.25 3.22
C THR A 169 13.24 18.84 3.06
N GLY A 170 12.68 18.08 2.16
CA GLY A 170 13.16 16.73 1.86
C GLY A 170 12.14 15.88 1.12
N SER A 171 12.54 14.69 0.77
CA SER A 171 11.73 13.76 -0.03
C SER A 171 10.71 12.94 0.78
N ALA A 172 10.51 13.25 2.05
CA ALA A 172 9.58 12.52 2.91
C ALA A 172 8.10 12.78 2.59
N GLY A 173 7.81 13.94 1.99
CA GLY A 173 6.47 14.32 1.53
C GLY A 173 6.22 14.01 0.06
N GLN A 174 5.05 14.39 -0.40
CA GLN A 174 4.68 14.34 -1.82
C GLN A 174 5.37 15.47 -2.62
N SER A 175 5.67 16.58 -1.96
CA SER A 175 6.35 17.76 -2.46
C SER A 175 7.70 17.96 -1.73
N ASP A 176 8.32 19.12 -1.91
CA ASP A 176 9.65 19.39 -1.35
C ASP A 176 9.62 19.66 0.16
N ARG A 177 8.46 20.01 0.73
CA ARG A 177 8.32 20.38 2.13
C ARG A 177 7.25 19.54 2.85
N TYR A 178 7.43 19.41 4.14
CA TYR A 178 6.50 18.71 5.02
C TYR A 178 6.53 19.23 6.44
N LEU A 179 5.42 19.09 7.15
CA LEU A 179 5.32 19.41 8.57
C LEU A 179 5.90 18.29 9.41
N VAL A 180 6.82 18.64 10.30
CA VAL A 180 7.35 17.76 11.34
C VAL A 180 6.75 18.14 12.68
N GLN A 181 6.28 17.15 13.41
CA GLN A 181 5.85 17.26 14.80
C GLN A 181 6.58 16.18 15.60
N GLU A 182 7.38 16.60 16.55
CA GLU A 182 8.18 15.68 17.36
C GLU A 182 8.42 16.23 18.77
N GLY A 183 8.86 15.37 19.67
CA GLY A 183 9.33 15.73 20.99
C GLY A 183 8.46 15.21 22.11
N THR A 184 8.90 15.51 23.33
CA THR A 184 8.14 15.22 24.56
C THR A 184 7.26 16.41 24.87
N CYS A 185 5.97 16.20 24.89
CA CYS A 185 4.98 17.24 25.11
C CYS A 185 4.57 17.29 26.59
N ASP A 186 4.11 18.46 27.03
CA ASP A 186 3.63 18.65 28.41
C ASP A 186 2.40 17.77 28.72
N TRP A 187 1.57 17.55 27.72
CA TRP A 187 0.38 16.73 27.81
C TRP A 187 0.50 15.53 26.87
N ASP A 188 0.08 14.40 27.31
CA ASP A 188 0.15 13.17 26.56
C ASP A 188 -1.01 12.93 25.58
N TRP A 189 -2.06 13.76 25.63
CA TRP A 189 -3.27 13.56 24.83
C TRP A 189 -3.40 14.44 23.59
N LEU A 190 -2.63 15.54 23.49
CA LEU A 190 -2.67 16.44 22.35
C LEU A 190 -1.33 17.13 22.12
N ILE A 191 -0.65 16.80 21.03
CA ILE A 191 0.56 17.50 20.60
C ILE A 191 0.22 18.87 20.03
N GLY A 192 -0.81 18.92 19.20
CA GLY A 192 -1.30 20.14 18.56
C GLY A 192 -2.39 19.83 17.54
N TYR A 193 -2.95 20.88 16.96
CA TYR A 193 -3.93 20.77 15.89
C TYR A 193 -3.75 21.91 14.87
N ILE A 194 -4.25 21.70 13.68
CA ILE A 194 -4.46 22.72 12.66
C ILE A 194 -5.95 22.71 12.34
N ASP A 195 -6.55 23.90 12.44
CA ASP A 195 -7.95 24.09 12.17
C ASP A 195 -8.11 24.82 10.83
N TYR A 196 -8.90 24.25 9.95
CA TYR A 196 -9.16 24.71 8.60
C TYR A 196 -10.58 25.26 8.53
N PRO A 197 -10.75 26.59 8.61
CA PRO A 197 -12.09 27.19 8.69
C PRO A 197 -12.89 26.97 7.40
N ALA A 198 -14.16 26.65 7.54
CA ALA A 198 -15.07 26.33 6.43
C ALA A 198 -15.13 27.44 5.36
N ASN A 199 -15.10 28.70 5.77
CA ASN A 199 -15.14 29.82 4.83
C ASN A 199 -13.93 29.88 3.88
N HIS A 200 -12.81 29.27 4.24
CA HIS A 200 -11.64 29.16 3.36
C HIS A 200 -11.91 28.18 2.23
N TRP A 201 -12.53 27.05 2.53
CA TRP A 201 -12.90 26.04 1.56
C TRP A 201 -13.94 26.55 0.56
N TYR A 202 -14.91 27.25 1.06
CA TYR A 202 -16.01 27.76 0.25
C TYR A 202 -15.55 28.82 -0.75
N GLN A 203 -14.49 29.56 -0.45
CA GLN A 203 -13.92 30.59 -1.32
C GLN A 203 -13.00 30.04 -2.39
N GLN A 204 -12.44 28.84 -2.20
CA GLN A 204 -11.46 28.25 -3.13
C GLN A 204 -12.08 27.29 -4.14
N GLY A 205 -13.27 26.84 -3.94
CA GLY A 205 -13.95 25.94 -4.87
C GLY A 205 -15.16 25.26 -4.26
N THR A 206 -16.03 24.79 -5.10
CA THR A 206 -17.15 23.95 -4.69
C THR A 206 -16.70 22.51 -4.70
N LEU A 207 -16.91 21.81 -3.59
CA LEU A 207 -16.81 20.36 -3.59
C LEU A 207 -17.81 19.79 -4.60
N ASN A 208 -17.47 18.67 -5.19
CA ASN A 208 -18.38 17.97 -6.09
C ASN A 208 -19.71 17.70 -5.38
N ALA A 209 -20.84 18.05 -6.03
CA ALA A 209 -22.17 17.81 -5.47
C ALA A 209 -22.48 16.32 -5.26
N ASN A 210 -21.75 15.43 -5.92
CA ASN A 210 -21.81 13.99 -5.67
C ASN A 210 -20.73 13.60 -4.65
N PRO A 211 -21.08 13.27 -3.40
CA PRO A 211 -20.13 12.93 -2.34
C PRO A 211 -19.27 11.70 -2.67
N GLU A 212 -19.73 10.83 -3.56
CA GLU A 212 -18.96 9.67 -4.02
C GLU A 212 -17.70 10.06 -4.81
N ASN A 213 -17.63 11.30 -5.29
CA ASN A 213 -16.49 11.84 -6.03
C ASN A 213 -15.62 12.79 -5.18
N VAL A 214 -15.90 12.89 -3.88
CA VAL A 214 -15.11 13.72 -2.96
C VAL A 214 -14.15 12.84 -2.18
N TYR A 215 -12.87 13.16 -2.26
CA TYR A 215 -11.81 12.43 -1.57
C TYR A 215 -10.98 13.40 -0.75
N PHE A 216 -10.71 13.05 0.48
CA PHE A 216 -9.72 13.71 1.30
C PHE A 216 -8.43 12.90 1.28
N ASN A 217 -7.36 13.52 0.82
CA ASN A 217 -6.04 12.88 0.76
C ASN A 217 -5.11 13.53 1.78
N ILE A 218 -4.53 12.72 2.64
CA ILE A 218 -3.51 13.15 3.60
C ILE A 218 -2.35 12.17 3.57
N MET A 219 -1.13 12.67 3.63
CA MET A 219 0.08 11.87 3.80
C MET A 219 0.60 12.02 5.22
N ILE A 220 0.73 10.90 5.91
CA ILE A 220 1.25 10.84 7.28
C ILE A 220 2.39 9.82 7.29
N ASN A 221 3.53 10.22 7.85
CA ASN A 221 4.64 9.32 8.12
C ASN A 221 4.91 9.30 9.62
N GLY A 222 4.85 8.12 10.22
CA GLY A 222 5.23 7.90 11.61
C GLY A 222 6.61 7.25 11.70
N ASP A 223 7.35 7.58 12.75
CA ASP A 223 8.61 6.89 13.05
C ASP A 223 8.32 5.48 13.55
N SER A 224 8.63 4.48 12.74
CA SER A 224 8.42 3.07 13.08
C SER A 224 9.32 2.55 14.21
N THR A 225 10.33 3.31 14.59
CA THR A 225 11.23 2.96 15.71
C THR A 225 10.64 3.36 17.07
N LEU A 226 9.66 4.27 17.06
CA LEU A 226 8.96 4.69 18.26
C LEU A 226 7.79 3.73 18.51
N SER A 227 8.00 2.83 19.46
CA SER A 227 6.89 2.02 19.99
C SER A 227 6.05 2.88 20.89
N PRO A 228 4.77 3.13 20.61
CA PRO A 228 3.91 3.88 21.50
C PRO A 228 3.76 3.11 22.82
N THR A 229 4.14 3.72 23.91
CA THR A 229 3.95 3.15 25.25
C THR A 229 2.49 3.13 25.68
N ASN A 230 1.65 3.87 24.96
CA ASN A 230 0.22 3.95 25.13
C ASN A 230 -0.42 4.22 23.76
N GLU A 231 -1.37 3.39 23.34
CA GLU A 231 -2.09 3.55 22.06
C GLU A 231 -2.77 4.92 21.94
N ALA A 232 -3.22 5.50 23.07
CA ALA A 232 -3.83 6.84 23.07
C ALA A 232 -2.88 7.96 22.64
N ASN A 233 -1.57 7.75 22.78
CA ASN A 233 -0.56 8.78 22.50
C ASN A 233 -0.07 8.80 21.06
N SER A 234 -0.58 7.92 20.20
CA SER A 234 -0.19 7.80 18.80
C SER A 234 -1.35 8.05 17.83
N LEU A 235 -2.43 8.65 18.30
CA LEU A 235 -3.61 8.88 17.47
C LEU A 235 -3.45 10.14 16.63
N PHE A 236 -3.63 9.98 15.31
CA PHE A 236 -3.97 11.06 14.42
C PHE A 236 -5.49 11.09 14.28
N LYS A 237 -6.10 12.24 14.57
CA LYS A 237 -7.55 12.45 14.48
C LYS A 237 -7.87 13.48 13.42
N LEU A 238 -8.77 13.13 12.52
CA LEU A 238 -9.36 14.04 11.56
C LEU A 238 -10.82 14.27 11.96
N GLU A 239 -11.19 15.51 12.14
CA GLU A 239 -12.54 15.89 12.53
C GLU A 239 -13.15 16.80 11.45
N PHE A 240 -14.35 16.48 11.02
CA PHE A 240 -15.15 17.30 10.16
C PHE A 240 -16.32 17.87 10.98
N TYR A 241 -16.52 19.16 10.85
CA TYR A 241 -17.61 19.87 11.51
C TYR A 241 -18.54 20.41 10.43
N GLU A 242 -19.84 20.25 10.64
CA GLU A 242 -20.88 20.93 9.89
C GLU A 242 -21.30 22.15 10.71
N ASP A 243 -21.30 23.34 10.07
CA ASP A 243 -21.78 24.59 10.66
C ASP A 243 -23.30 24.75 10.46
#